data_f977cfd351c3f097d6c86b9c0b7adb2c
#
_entry.id   f977cfd351c3f097d6c86b9c0b7adb2c
#
_cell.length_a   1.000
_cell.length_b   1.000
_cell.length_c   1.000
_cell.angle_alpha   90.00
_cell.angle_beta   90.00
_cell.angle_gamma   90.00
#
_symmetry.space_group_name_H-M   'P 1'
#
loop_
_entity.id
_entity.type
_entity.pdbx_description
1 polymer ?
#
loop_
_entity_poly.entity_id
_entity_poly.type
_entity_poly.pdbx_seq_one_letter_code
_entity_poly.pdbx_strand_id
1 'polypeptide(L)'
;MIQKILSTLVLASFAVAHSLNASRPNVVLILIDDLSHYGVTAYGANKLSSVQGLFKDVVFETPRIDKLAEEGLLVENAYAYPLCEPSRIALMSGKNNLRNYHFRKSQHASDITFGDLFQRAGYETCIVGKWKQTRGTKEISGNDYIFEFGWDEFSCFDVTTEGKRMIDPVIVQNGRPLKTKGIDPETGRRYYGPDLFNRYALDFIERKKDQAFLLYYSMVLVHDEHTPTPDTRPKKLFDEFDITTKTENGHYTGDDRHYFPDMVAYMDKMIGNVVDQLERQGIADNTVIIVMGDNGTKESFSHTLPDGTVFLGDKGSNKEGGLHVPLVVRSTGDIPANSRYSGLVNLTDILPTICEAVGIEHPVPSSLDGVSFWPQATGKSSVEHRDVIYTWYNGNNPSTTSEYVIEYAFNKDFKRYAPDANYPEGRFFDLRADPFETEGDRKVAVKKAWNKWHYSGLELNKLTREQQQAHEELGDVLERKSYTPVQSIEVSKSEAPLRPGDNLDMIAKVLPVNASRSGVIWLSSDPSIASVDKFGVLTAHKLGKVTVSAYSWDDSYPLASNAEQEFSKEGIQDSITVWVGH
;
A
#
# COMPACT_ATOMS: atom_id res chain seq x y z
N MET A 1 20.99 -12.21 -58.34
CA MET A 1 19.59 -12.22 -57.79
C MET A 1 19.51 -12.76 -56.36
N ILE A 2 20.22 -13.83 -56.05
CA ILE A 2 20.24 -14.48 -54.72
C ILE A 2 20.85 -13.58 -53.62
N GLN A 3 21.87 -12.79 -53.91
CA GLN A 3 22.50 -11.88 -52.93
C GLN A 3 21.63 -10.66 -52.51
N LYS A 4 20.71 -10.20 -53.39
CA LYS A 4 19.76 -9.16 -53.05
C LYS A 4 18.60 -9.66 -52.18
N ILE A 5 18.23 -10.92 -52.29
CA ILE A 5 17.18 -11.53 -51.47
C ILE A 5 17.67 -11.80 -50.04
N LEU A 6 18.95 -12.19 -49.86
CA LEU A 6 19.54 -12.36 -48.53
C LEU A 6 19.71 -11.05 -47.77
N SER A 7 20.08 -9.94 -48.45
CA SER A 7 20.20 -8.63 -47.80
C SER A 7 18.85 -8.05 -47.37
N THR A 8 17.78 -8.34 -48.11
CA THR A 8 16.43 -7.87 -47.76
C THR A 8 15.83 -8.67 -46.59
N LEU A 9 16.13 -9.96 -46.48
CA LEU A 9 15.70 -10.82 -45.38
C LEU A 9 16.45 -10.48 -44.06
N VAL A 10 17.73 -10.14 -44.11
CA VAL A 10 18.51 -9.72 -42.94
C VAL A 10 18.06 -8.35 -42.43
N LEU A 11 17.75 -7.40 -43.35
CA LEU A 11 17.22 -6.10 -42.97
C LEU A 11 15.78 -6.18 -42.40
N ALA A 12 14.95 -7.09 -42.92
CA ALA A 12 13.61 -7.34 -42.36
C ALA A 12 13.67 -8.00 -40.97
N SER A 13 14.64 -8.91 -40.75
CA SER A 13 14.86 -9.55 -39.44
C SER A 13 15.35 -8.53 -38.38
N PHE A 14 16.19 -7.57 -38.75
CA PHE A 14 16.61 -6.49 -37.85
C PHE A 14 15.49 -5.48 -37.61
N ALA A 15 14.65 -5.15 -38.57
CA ALA A 15 13.51 -4.27 -38.41
C ALA A 15 12.41 -4.91 -37.55
N VAL A 16 12.18 -6.22 -37.67
CA VAL A 16 11.22 -6.96 -36.81
C VAL A 16 11.77 -7.13 -35.40
N ALA A 17 13.08 -7.31 -35.22
CA ALA A 17 13.68 -7.33 -33.87
C ALA A 17 13.63 -5.97 -33.16
N HIS A 18 13.63 -4.83 -33.88
CA HIS A 18 13.46 -3.50 -33.30
C HIS A 18 11.99 -3.11 -33.05
N SER A 19 11.02 -3.72 -33.76
CA SER A 19 9.59 -3.46 -33.53
C SER A 19 8.96 -4.32 -32.40
N LEU A 20 9.70 -5.30 -31.87
CA LEU A 20 9.26 -6.16 -30.75
C LEU A 20 9.80 -5.70 -29.39
N ASN A 21 10.58 -4.63 -29.35
CA ASN A 21 11.02 -3.98 -28.12
C ASN A 21 10.33 -2.63 -27.92
N ALA A 22 9.01 -2.58 -27.98
CA ALA A 22 8.29 -1.55 -27.25
C ALA A 22 8.70 -1.77 -25.77
N SER A 23 9.52 -0.88 -25.22
CA SER A 23 9.97 -1.02 -23.84
C SER A 23 8.75 -1.08 -22.93
N ARG A 24 8.64 -2.15 -22.14
CA ARG A 24 7.55 -2.27 -21.16
C ARG A 24 7.49 -0.98 -20.31
N PRO A 25 6.28 -0.44 -20.02
CA PRO A 25 6.18 0.79 -19.25
C PRO A 25 6.81 0.65 -17.86
N ASN A 26 7.48 1.69 -17.39
CA ASN A 26 7.89 1.80 -16.00
C ASN A 26 6.67 2.09 -15.13
N VAL A 27 6.76 1.78 -13.84
CA VAL A 27 5.76 2.16 -12.84
C VAL A 27 6.43 2.91 -11.71
N VAL A 28 5.92 4.10 -11.41
CA VAL A 28 6.29 4.89 -10.24
C VAL A 28 5.05 5.07 -9.38
N LEU A 29 5.02 4.37 -8.24
CA LEU A 29 3.96 4.48 -7.24
C LEU A 29 4.48 5.31 -6.06
N ILE A 30 3.87 6.49 -5.85
CA ILE A 30 4.21 7.40 -4.76
C ILE A 30 3.09 7.35 -3.72
N LEU A 31 3.43 6.98 -2.49
CA LEU A 31 2.48 6.90 -1.38
C LEU A 31 2.81 7.97 -0.34
N ILE A 32 1.93 8.94 -0.20
CA ILE A 32 2.05 10.04 0.78
C ILE A 32 1.60 9.55 2.16
N ASP A 33 2.33 9.91 3.21
CA ASP A 33 2.04 9.50 4.60
C ASP A 33 1.17 10.57 5.30
N ASP A 34 -0.02 10.21 5.76
CA ASP A 34 -0.94 11.04 6.54
C ASP A 34 -1.54 12.26 5.79
N LEU A 35 -2.04 12.07 4.57
CA LEU A 35 -2.66 13.15 3.82
C LEU A 35 -4.04 12.78 3.25
N SER A 36 -5.09 13.48 3.71
CA SER A 36 -6.44 13.40 3.14
C SER A 36 -6.48 14.01 1.73
N HIS A 37 -7.49 13.65 0.95
CA HIS A 37 -7.66 14.15 -0.43
C HIS A 37 -7.63 15.68 -0.55
N TYR A 38 -8.26 16.42 0.37
CA TYR A 38 -8.20 17.89 0.39
C TYR A 38 -6.83 18.47 0.81
N GLY A 39 -5.84 17.64 1.12
CA GLY A 39 -4.44 18.04 1.25
C GLY A 39 -3.72 18.25 -0.09
N VAL A 40 -4.42 17.98 -1.21
CA VAL A 40 -3.97 18.27 -2.58
C VAL A 40 -4.92 19.29 -3.22
N THR A 41 -4.35 20.39 -3.74
CA THR A 41 -5.14 21.53 -4.22
C THR A 41 -6.01 21.23 -5.46
N ALA A 42 -5.69 20.20 -6.24
CA ALA A 42 -6.52 19.70 -7.34
C ALA A 42 -7.93 19.24 -6.88
N TYR A 43 -8.13 18.92 -5.59
CA TYR A 43 -9.43 18.60 -4.99
C TYR A 43 -10.21 19.83 -4.51
N GLY A 44 -9.62 21.02 -4.63
CA GLY A 44 -10.31 22.29 -4.43
C GLY A 44 -10.02 23.01 -3.11
N ALA A 45 -9.51 22.36 -2.06
CA ALA A 45 -9.11 23.08 -0.86
C ALA A 45 -7.80 23.84 -1.08
N ASN A 46 -7.70 25.04 -0.53
CA ASN A 46 -6.52 25.89 -0.68
C ASN A 46 -6.05 26.55 0.62
N LYS A 47 -6.65 26.18 1.76
CA LYS A 47 -6.26 26.71 3.07
C LYS A 47 -6.10 25.59 4.09
N LEU A 48 -5.07 25.71 4.89
CA LEU A 48 -4.76 24.85 6.02
C LEU A 48 -4.95 25.62 7.33
N SER A 49 -5.50 24.93 8.33
CA SER A 49 -5.56 25.44 9.70
C SER A 49 -5.17 24.37 10.69
N SER A 50 -4.60 24.79 11.81
CA SER A 50 -4.41 23.95 12.98
C SER A 50 -5.64 24.04 13.88
N VAL A 51 -6.21 22.92 14.28
CA VAL A 51 -7.35 22.84 15.20
C VAL A 51 -7.03 23.49 16.55
N GLN A 52 -5.76 23.49 16.95
CA GLN A 52 -5.28 24.11 18.19
C GLN A 52 -4.95 25.61 18.04
N GLY A 53 -5.17 26.20 16.86
CA GLY A 53 -4.95 27.63 16.64
C GLY A 53 -3.48 28.05 16.50
N LEU A 54 -2.58 27.10 16.23
CA LEU A 54 -1.15 27.39 15.97
C LEU A 54 -0.97 28.22 14.69
N PHE A 55 -1.79 27.95 13.69
CA PHE A 55 -1.92 28.74 12.47
C PHE A 55 -3.37 28.65 11.97
N LYS A 56 -3.79 29.63 11.17
CA LYS A 56 -5.15 29.68 10.65
C LYS A 56 -5.15 30.18 9.21
N ASP A 57 -5.93 29.51 8.36
CA ASP A 57 -6.18 29.88 6.96
C ASP A 57 -4.89 30.12 6.15
N VAL A 58 -3.84 29.34 6.42
CA VAL A 58 -2.59 29.40 5.65
C VAL A 58 -2.87 28.87 4.25
N VAL A 59 -2.61 29.69 3.24
CA VAL A 59 -2.72 29.29 1.84
C VAL A 59 -1.63 28.28 1.53
N PHE A 60 -2.00 27.17 0.90
CA PHE A 60 -1.08 26.14 0.43
C PHE A 60 -1.39 25.79 -1.02
N GLU A 61 -0.40 25.25 -1.70
CA GLU A 61 -0.49 24.82 -3.09
C GLU A 61 0.30 23.52 -3.26
N THR A 62 -0.18 22.67 -4.18
CA THR A 62 0.50 21.42 -4.59
C THR A 62 0.66 21.37 -6.11
N PRO A 63 1.36 22.36 -6.71
CA PRO A 63 1.36 22.56 -8.17
C PRO A 63 1.93 21.40 -8.96
N ARG A 64 2.78 20.57 -8.36
CA ARG A 64 3.38 19.41 -9.02
C ARG A 64 2.39 18.25 -9.14
N ILE A 65 1.61 18.00 -8.07
CA ILE A 65 0.54 16.99 -8.08
C ILE A 65 -0.63 17.48 -8.94
N ASP A 66 -0.97 18.78 -8.85
CA ASP A 66 -2.04 19.40 -9.66
C ASP A 66 -1.73 19.25 -11.15
N LYS A 67 -0.48 19.49 -11.57
CA LYS A 67 -0.04 19.26 -12.94
C LYS A 67 -0.20 17.80 -13.38
N LEU A 68 0.14 16.84 -12.52
CA LEU A 68 -0.08 15.40 -12.81
C LEU A 68 -1.58 15.09 -13.01
N ALA A 69 -2.47 15.72 -12.22
CA ALA A 69 -3.92 15.57 -12.37
C ALA A 69 -4.43 16.19 -13.68
N GLU A 70 -3.89 17.34 -14.07
CA GLU A 70 -4.20 17.99 -15.36
C GLU A 70 -3.71 17.16 -16.55
N GLU A 71 -2.56 16.52 -16.45
CA GLU A 71 -1.97 15.65 -17.47
C GLU A 71 -2.53 14.23 -17.49
N GLY A 72 -3.38 13.85 -16.53
CA GLY A 72 -3.88 12.50 -16.34
C GLY A 72 -5.28 12.44 -15.75
N LEU A 73 -5.45 11.58 -14.76
CA LEU A 73 -6.72 11.26 -14.09
C LEU A 73 -6.69 11.70 -12.63
N LEU A 74 -7.70 12.46 -12.21
CA LEU A 74 -8.06 12.69 -10.82
C LEU A 74 -9.16 11.71 -10.40
N VAL A 75 -8.91 10.86 -9.41
CA VAL A 75 -9.92 9.96 -8.82
C VAL A 75 -10.61 10.68 -7.65
N GLU A 76 -11.92 10.83 -7.72
CA GLU A 76 -12.69 11.62 -6.76
C GLU A 76 -13.00 10.87 -5.46
N ASN A 77 -13.11 9.53 -5.51
CA ASN A 77 -13.54 8.68 -4.40
C ASN A 77 -12.53 7.56 -4.14
N ALA A 78 -11.33 7.92 -3.68
CA ALA A 78 -10.29 6.98 -3.32
C ALA A 78 -10.21 6.79 -1.79
N TYR A 79 -10.28 5.54 -1.34
CA TYR A 79 -10.34 5.21 0.08
C TYR A 79 -9.22 4.27 0.51
N ALA A 80 -8.66 4.59 1.66
CA ALA A 80 -7.62 3.84 2.32
C ALA A 80 -8.13 3.19 3.62
N TYR A 81 -7.24 2.61 4.42
CA TYR A 81 -7.52 2.22 5.79
C TYR A 81 -7.20 3.37 6.76
N PRO A 82 -7.70 3.32 8.00
CA PRO A 82 -7.53 4.43 8.95
C PRO A 82 -6.09 4.74 9.36
N LEU A 83 -5.18 3.78 9.17
CA LEU A 83 -3.76 3.88 9.56
C LEU A 83 -2.82 3.34 8.49
N CYS A 84 -1.57 3.78 8.57
CA CYS A 84 -0.54 3.49 7.58
C CYS A 84 -0.19 2.00 7.45
N GLU A 85 0.03 1.24 8.54
CA GLU A 85 0.40 -0.17 8.41
C GLU A 85 -0.67 -1.00 7.69
N PRO A 86 -1.96 -0.96 8.09
CA PRO A 86 -3.02 -1.69 7.38
C PRO A 86 -3.15 -1.29 5.92
N SER A 87 -3.02 0.01 5.62
CA SER A 87 -3.08 0.52 4.25
C SER A 87 -1.95 -0.03 3.38
N ARG A 88 -0.72 0.04 3.87
CA ARG A 88 0.46 -0.41 3.12
C ARG A 88 0.46 -1.92 2.85
N ILE A 89 -0.02 -2.72 3.82
CA ILE A 89 -0.18 -4.17 3.64
C ILE A 89 -1.26 -4.47 2.61
N ALA A 90 -2.41 -3.77 2.67
CA ALA A 90 -3.48 -3.94 1.70
C ALA A 90 -3.07 -3.51 0.29
N LEU A 91 -2.37 -2.38 0.17
CA LEU A 91 -1.81 -1.87 -1.08
C LEU A 91 -0.87 -2.87 -1.75
N MET A 92 0.11 -3.40 -0.99
CA MET A 92 1.11 -4.30 -1.53
C MET A 92 0.56 -5.66 -1.94
N SER A 93 -0.47 -6.15 -1.25
CA SER A 93 -1.01 -7.51 -1.47
C SER A 93 -2.29 -7.55 -2.32
N GLY A 94 -2.96 -6.41 -2.54
CA GLY A 94 -4.27 -6.35 -3.20
C GLY A 94 -5.38 -7.04 -2.42
N LYS A 95 -5.20 -7.27 -1.12
CA LYS A 95 -6.12 -7.99 -0.22
C LYS A 95 -6.52 -7.11 0.95
N ASN A 96 -7.75 -7.29 1.45
CA ASN A 96 -8.18 -6.64 2.68
C ASN A 96 -7.47 -7.23 3.92
N ASN A 97 -7.51 -6.50 5.05
CA ASN A 97 -6.75 -6.88 6.23
C ASN A 97 -7.27 -8.13 6.95
N LEU A 98 -8.49 -8.58 6.70
CA LEU A 98 -8.97 -9.88 7.17
C LEU A 98 -8.10 -11.02 6.60
N ARG A 99 -7.62 -10.85 5.36
CA ARG A 99 -6.93 -11.88 4.58
C ARG A 99 -5.41 -11.81 4.62
N ASN A 100 -4.83 -10.62 4.90
CA ASN A 100 -3.39 -10.39 4.80
C ASN A 100 -2.68 -10.06 6.12
N TYR A 101 -3.41 -9.98 7.25
CA TYR A 101 -2.78 -9.85 8.56
C TYR A 101 -2.30 -11.20 9.08
N HIS A 102 -1.00 -11.34 9.25
CA HIS A 102 -0.42 -12.49 9.91
C HIS A 102 -0.27 -12.26 11.41
N PHE A 103 0.26 -11.11 11.77
CA PHE A 103 0.54 -10.78 13.15
C PHE A 103 0.58 -9.26 13.32
N ARG A 104 -0.13 -8.69 14.30
CA ARG A 104 -0.06 -7.28 14.72
C ARG A 104 0.10 -6.27 13.57
N LYS A 105 -0.74 -6.32 12.54
CA LYS A 105 -0.58 -5.49 11.34
C LYS A 105 0.74 -5.76 10.60
N SER A 106 1.16 -7.00 10.57
CA SER A 106 2.36 -7.44 9.88
C SER A 106 2.03 -8.30 8.69
N GLN A 107 2.69 -8.00 7.58
CA GLN A 107 2.70 -8.83 6.39
C GLN A 107 3.77 -9.93 6.53
N HIS A 108 3.50 -11.11 6.04
CA HIS A 108 4.45 -12.22 6.00
C HIS A 108 5.17 -12.29 4.65
N ALA A 109 6.42 -12.73 4.65
CA ALA A 109 7.21 -12.85 3.42
C ALA A 109 6.67 -13.86 2.41
N SER A 110 5.83 -14.83 2.84
CA SER A 110 5.13 -15.75 1.93
C SER A 110 3.93 -15.12 1.22
N ASP A 111 3.51 -13.89 1.57
CA ASP A 111 2.49 -13.18 0.82
C ASP A 111 3.06 -12.72 -0.54
N ILE A 112 2.21 -12.79 -1.57
CA ILE A 112 2.58 -12.32 -2.90
C ILE A 112 2.24 -10.83 -2.97
N THR A 113 3.27 -10.01 -3.15
CA THR A 113 3.16 -8.57 -3.27
C THR A 113 3.34 -8.11 -4.72
N PHE A 114 3.03 -6.85 -5.02
CA PHE A 114 3.35 -6.30 -6.33
C PHE A 114 4.87 -6.27 -6.58
N GLY A 115 5.72 -6.11 -5.53
CA GLY A 115 7.17 -6.25 -5.68
C GLY A 115 7.55 -7.62 -6.25
N ASP A 116 7.02 -8.70 -5.68
CA ASP A 116 7.26 -10.07 -6.15
C ASP A 116 6.79 -10.28 -7.60
N LEU A 117 5.60 -9.75 -7.94
CA LEU A 117 5.04 -9.91 -9.29
C LEU A 117 5.88 -9.20 -10.35
N PHE A 118 6.31 -7.97 -10.06
CA PHE A 118 7.15 -7.19 -10.96
C PHE A 118 8.55 -7.79 -11.08
N GLN A 119 9.18 -8.19 -9.97
CA GLN A 119 10.49 -8.86 -10.00
C GLN A 119 10.42 -10.15 -10.82
N ARG A 120 9.40 -10.99 -10.60
CA ARG A 120 9.18 -12.22 -11.37
C ARG A 120 8.96 -11.93 -12.87
N ALA A 121 8.34 -10.83 -13.20
CA ALA A 121 8.16 -10.37 -14.59
C ALA A 121 9.45 -9.77 -15.19
N GLY A 122 10.56 -9.69 -14.45
CA GLY A 122 11.85 -9.17 -14.90
C GLY A 122 11.91 -7.64 -14.93
N TYR A 123 11.18 -6.98 -14.03
CA TYR A 123 11.37 -5.57 -13.73
C TYR A 123 12.47 -5.40 -12.68
N GLU A 124 13.20 -4.30 -12.76
CA GLU A 124 14.04 -3.84 -11.66
C GLU A 124 13.15 -3.22 -10.60
N THR A 125 13.24 -3.64 -9.36
CA THR A 125 12.30 -3.24 -8.31
C THR A 125 13.00 -2.48 -7.18
N CYS A 126 12.43 -1.34 -6.77
CA CYS A 126 12.98 -0.53 -5.70
C CYS A 126 11.88 0.00 -4.78
N ILE A 127 12.10 -0.09 -3.45
CA ILE A 127 11.31 0.62 -2.46
C ILE A 127 12.15 1.65 -1.72
N VAL A 128 11.60 2.87 -1.59
CA VAL A 128 12.27 3.98 -0.92
C VAL A 128 11.36 4.64 0.09
N GLY A 129 11.86 4.95 1.29
CA GLY A 129 11.12 5.67 2.32
C GLY A 129 10.59 4.79 3.44
N LYS A 130 9.32 4.89 3.81
CA LYS A 130 8.74 4.19 4.95
C LYS A 130 8.43 2.73 4.64
N TRP A 131 9.04 1.80 5.37
CA TRP A 131 8.67 0.39 5.34
C TRP A 131 7.47 0.11 6.26
N LYS A 132 7.64 -0.01 7.53
CA LYS A 132 6.63 -0.13 8.61
C LYS A 132 5.46 -1.11 8.35
N GLN A 133 5.68 -2.24 7.71
CA GLN A 133 4.62 -3.22 7.44
C GLN A 133 4.97 -4.63 7.91
N THR A 134 6.09 -4.76 8.62
CA THR A 134 6.49 -6.01 9.25
C THR A 134 6.99 -5.69 10.66
N ARG A 135 6.36 -6.23 11.67
CA ARG A 135 6.80 -6.05 13.07
C ARG A 135 6.92 -7.37 13.77
N GLY A 136 8.13 -7.65 14.28
CA GLY A 136 8.33 -8.53 15.39
C GLY A 136 8.07 -10.02 15.17
N THR A 137 8.25 -10.53 13.95
CA THR A 137 8.40 -11.98 13.78
C THR A 137 9.87 -12.35 13.86
N LYS A 138 10.24 -13.41 14.57
CA LYS A 138 11.62 -13.90 14.64
C LYS A 138 12.16 -14.35 13.28
N GLU A 139 11.27 -14.67 12.35
CA GLU A 139 11.58 -15.10 10.98
C GLU A 139 12.04 -13.94 10.10
N ILE A 140 11.62 -12.71 10.44
CA ILE A 140 12.05 -11.49 9.78
C ILE A 140 13.06 -10.82 10.70
N SER A 141 14.31 -11.25 10.63
CA SER A 141 15.41 -10.72 11.42
C SER A 141 16.52 -10.18 10.51
N GLY A 142 17.23 -9.17 11.01
CA GLY A 142 18.30 -8.54 10.25
C GLY A 142 17.87 -7.26 9.56
N ASN A 143 18.75 -6.77 8.70
CA ASN A 143 18.55 -5.51 7.97
C ASN A 143 18.14 -5.71 6.51
N ASP A 144 18.08 -6.95 6.04
CA ASP A 144 17.97 -7.34 4.63
C ASP A 144 16.67 -8.06 4.27
N TYR A 145 15.83 -8.39 5.25
CA TYR A 145 14.59 -9.13 5.04
C TYR A 145 13.60 -8.47 4.05
N ILE A 146 13.77 -7.17 3.74
CA ILE A 146 12.94 -6.46 2.77
C ILE A 146 13.05 -7.08 1.38
N PHE A 147 14.19 -7.70 1.05
CA PHE A 147 14.38 -8.41 -0.21
C PHE A 147 13.39 -9.58 -0.38
N GLU A 148 12.90 -10.19 0.72
CA GLU A 148 11.91 -11.27 0.70
C GLU A 148 10.53 -10.85 0.14
N PHE A 149 10.31 -9.54 -0.06
CA PHE A 149 9.07 -8.97 -0.59
C PHE A 149 9.19 -8.52 -2.06
N GLY A 150 10.16 -9.07 -2.80
CA GLY A 150 10.34 -8.83 -4.22
C GLY A 150 11.02 -7.50 -4.57
N TRP A 151 11.89 -7.00 -3.69
CA TRP A 151 12.66 -5.79 -3.93
C TRP A 151 14.13 -6.13 -4.25
N ASP A 152 14.66 -5.59 -5.36
CA ASP A 152 16.07 -5.71 -5.72
C ASP A 152 16.94 -4.69 -4.99
N GLU A 153 16.35 -3.52 -4.70
CA GLU A 153 17.01 -2.43 -3.97
C GLU A 153 16.04 -1.76 -3.00
N PHE A 154 16.57 -1.24 -1.90
CA PHE A 154 15.79 -0.43 -0.98
C PHE A 154 16.60 0.59 -0.19
N SER A 155 15.96 1.69 0.18
CA SER A 155 16.45 2.66 1.17
C SER A 155 15.31 3.08 2.07
N CYS A 156 15.21 2.47 3.27
CA CYS A 156 13.98 2.52 4.06
C CYS A 156 14.21 2.98 5.51
N PHE A 157 13.20 3.68 6.03
CA PHE A 157 12.96 3.97 7.42
C PHE A 157 12.10 2.87 8.06
N ASP A 158 12.26 2.66 9.38
CA ASP A 158 11.49 1.69 10.19
C ASP A 158 11.63 0.23 9.70
N VAL A 159 12.88 -0.18 9.44
CA VAL A 159 13.23 -1.53 9.04
C VAL A 159 13.35 -2.45 10.25
N THR A 160 14.30 -2.16 11.17
CA THR A 160 14.55 -2.97 12.37
C THR A 160 14.08 -2.29 13.65
N THR A 161 14.17 -0.97 13.69
CA THR A 161 13.75 -0.15 14.82
C THR A 161 13.07 1.12 14.34
N GLU A 162 12.00 1.50 15.00
CA GLU A 162 11.43 2.82 14.81
C GLU A 162 12.40 3.87 15.35
N GLY A 163 12.86 4.77 14.50
CA GLY A 163 13.76 5.85 14.81
C GLY A 163 13.19 7.20 14.35
N LYS A 164 14.08 8.19 14.26
CA LYS A 164 13.74 9.47 13.64
C LYS A 164 13.60 9.28 12.14
N ARG A 165 12.65 10.00 11.52
CA ARG A 165 12.40 9.92 10.08
C ARG A 165 12.75 11.19 9.33
N MET A 166 12.72 12.36 10.00
CA MET A 166 12.94 13.65 9.38
C MET A 166 14.40 14.08 9.53
N ILE A 167 14.78 14.68 10.64
CA ILE A 167 16.15 15.18 10.88
C ILE A 167 16.98 14.10 11.59
N ASP A 168 18.19 13.85 11.12
CA ASP A 168 19.07 12.74 11.55
C ASP A 168 18.34 11.38 11.50
N PRO A 169 17.80 10.98 10.34
CA PRO A 169 16.92 9.82 10.23
C PRO A 169 17.64 8.50 10.48
N VAL A 170 16.87 7.47 10.87
CA VAL A 170 17.37 6.08 10.95
C VAL A 170 16.99 5.36 9.66
N ILE A 171 17.98 5.07 8.82
CA ILE A 171 17.79 4.48 7.48
C ILE A 171 18.62 3.21 7.34
N VAL A 172 18.01 2.18 6.77
CA VAL A 172 18.70 1.00 6.25
C VAL A 172 18.62 1.01 4.73
N GLN A 173 19.76 0.90 4.07
CA GLN A 173 19.86 0.86 2.61
C GLN A 173 20.51 -0.45 2.18
N ASN A 174 19.80 -1.26 1.40
CA ASN A 174 20.26 -2.56 0.91
C ASN A 174 20.94 -3.41 2.00
N GLY A 175 20.25 -3.57 3.13
CA GLY A 175 20.72 -4.34 4.28
C GLY A 175 21.75 -3.63 5.18
N ARG A 176 22.14 -2.38 4.89
CA ARG A 176 23.18 -1.66 5.65
C ARG A 176 22.63 -0.41 6.30
N PRO A 177 22.77 -0.23 7.63
CA PRO A 177 22.44 1.03 8.29
C PRO A 177 23.30 2.18 7.77
N LEU A 178 22.67 3.30 7.44
CA LEU A 178 23.37 4.51 7.02
C LEU A 178 23.81 5.35 8.22
N LYS A 179 24.92 6.07 8.03
CA LYS A 179 25.37 7.11 8.98
C LYS A 179 24.76 8.45 8.56
N THR A 180 23.69 8.84 9.23
CA THR A 180 22.84 9.99 8.88
C THR A 180 22.75 11.01 10.01
N LYS A 181 23.76 11.06 10.88
CA LYS A 181 23.83 12.03 11.99
C LYS A 181 24.84 13.12 11.69
N GLY A 182 24.43 14.37 11.84
CA GLY A 182 25.29 15.54 11.65
C GLY A 182 25.01 16.26 10.32
N ILE A 183 26.07 16.68 9.64
CA ILE A 183 25.98 17.45 8.39
C ILE A 183 26.13 16.52 7.18
N ASP A 184 25.17 16.60 6.29
CA ASP A 184 25.21 15.96 4.98
C ASP A 184 26.25 16.67 4.08
N PRO A 185 27.30 15.96 3.62
CA PRO A 185 28.36 16.57 2.83
C PRO A 185 27.87 17.09 1.46
N GLU A 186 26.77 16.60 0.93
CA GLU A 186 26.24 17.04 -0.37
C GLU A 186 25.49 18.38 -0.26
N THR A 187 24.78 18.59 0.84
CA THR A 187 23.96 19.79 1.04
C THR A 187 24.64 20.84 1.94
N GLY A 188 25.65 20.42 2.73
CA GLY A 188 26.27 21.25 3.77
C GLY A 188 25.33 21.59 4.93
N ARG A 189 24.18 20.90 5.05
CA ARG A 189 23.15 21.08 6.07
C ARG A 189 22.95 19.77 6.85
N ARG A 190 22.11 19.78 7.86
CA ARG A 190 21.75 18.55 8.59
C ARG A 190 21.14 17.53 7.65
N TYR A 191 21.40 16.25 7.91
CA TYR A 191 20.71 15.17 7.21
C TYR A 191 19.19 15.29 7.39
N TYR A 192 18.47 15.23 6.27
CA TYR A 192 17.02 15.24 6.21
C TYR A 192 16.52 14.00 5.48
N GLY A 193 15.67 13.20 6.15
CA GLY A 193 15.20 11.91 5.62
C GLY A 193 14.55 12.02 4.24
N PRO A 194 13.59 12.96 4.05
CA PRO A 194 12.97 13.14 2.74
C PRO A 194 13.96 13.41 1.61
N ASP A 195 15.05 14.18 1.86
CA ASP A 195 16.08 14.43 0.86
C ASP A 195 16.86 13.17 0.51
N LEU A 196 17.22 12.38 1.54
CA LEU A 196 17.97 11.13 1.33
C LEU A 196 17.13 10.12 0.53
N PHE A 197 15.85 9.98 0.85
CA PHE A 197 14.94 9.10 0.12
C PHE A 197 14.74 9.60 -1.31
N ASN A 198 14.48 10.89 -1.50
CA ASN A 198 14.30 11.46 -2.82
C ASN A 198 15.54 11.27 -3.69
N ARG A 199 16.73 11.57 -3.15
CA ARG A 199 18.03 11.39 -3.83
C ARG A 199 18.23 9.94 -4.27
N TYR A 200 17.93 8.96 -3.41
CA TYR A 200 18.02 7.55 -3.76
C TYR A 200 17.03 7.15 -4.87
N ALA A 201 15.80 7.67 -4.83
CA ALA A 201 14.82 7.46 -5.89
C ALA A 201 15.28 8.03 -7.24
N LEU A 202 15.85 9.25 -7.25
CA LEU A 202 16.36 9.89 -8.47
C LEU A 202 17.56 9.12 -9.03
N ASP A 203 18.49 8.67 -8.18
CA ASP A 203 19.63 7.84 -8.56
C ASP A 203 19.19 6.50 -9.16
N PHE A 204 18.18 5.83 -8.54
CA PHE A 204 17.62 4.60 -9.07
C PHE A 204 17.04 4.80 -10.48
N ILE A 205 16.24 5.84 -10.70
CA ILE A 205 15.68 6.17 -12.03
C ILE A 205 16.80 6.37 -13.06
N GLU A 206 17.85 7.09 -12.70
CA GLU A 206 18.99 7.35 -13.60
C GLU A 206 19.75 6.07 -13.97
N ARG A 207 20.03 5.22 -12.98
CA ARG A 207 20.75 3.94 -13.19
C ARG A 207 19.93 2.92 -13.98
N LYS A 208 18.59 2.94 -13.85
CA LYS A 208 17.69 1.94 -14.41
C LYS A 208 16.90 2.43 -15.65
N LYS A 209 17.18 3.62 -16.17
CA LYS A 209 16.46 4.25 -17.30
C LYS A 209 16.33 3.40 -18.57
N ASP A 210 17.28 2.49 -18.79
CA ASP A 210 17.33 1.61 -19.97
C ASP A 210 16.66 0.25 -19.73
N GLN A 211 16.02 0.05 -18.59
CA GLN A 211 15.34 -1.16 -18.15
C GLN A 211 13.93 -0.82 -17.66
N ALA A 212 12.99 -1.77 -17.78
CA ALA A 212 11.69 -1.60 -17.14
C ALA A 212 11.83 -1.72 -15.63
N PHE A 213 11.24 -0.79 -14.88
CA PHE A 213 11.35 -0.76 -13.42
C PHE A 213 10.03 -0.45 -12.71
N LEU A 214 9.94 -0.91 -11.46
CA LEU A 214 8.96 -0.50 -10.47
C LEU A 214 9.69 0.29 -9.37
N LEU A 215 9.33 1.55 -9.19
CA LEU A 215 9.73 2.37 -8.05
C LEU A 215 8.52 2.59 -7.13
N TYR A 216 8.56 2.04 -5.93
CA TYR A 216 7.62 2.36 -4.86
C TYR A 216 8.23 3.39 -3.93
N TYR A 217 7.88 4.68 -4.13
CA TYR A 217 8.29 5.78 -3.27
C TYR A 217 7.28 5.96 -2.13
N SER A 218 7.51 5.23 -1.07
CA SER A 218 6.74 5.22 0.16
C SER A 218 7.17 6.38 1.05
N MET A 219 6.66 7.58 0.81
CA MET A 219 7.11 8.80 1.48
C MET A 219 6.94 8.74 3.01
N VAL A 220 7.75 9.52 3.72
CA VAL A 220 7.61 9.78 5.17
C VAL A 220 6.91 11.11 5.44
N LEU A 221 6.78 11.97 4.43
CA LEU A 221 6.02 13.22 4.48
C LEU A 221 4.53 12.89 4.22
N VAL A 222 3.60 13.52 4.92
CA VAL A 222 3.73 14.64 5.88
C VAL A 222 3.45 14.20 7.33
N HIS A 223 3.81 12.97 7.66
CA HIS A 223 3.62 12.39 9.00
C HIS A 223 4.43 13.15 10.07
N ASP A 224 3.98 13.12 11.33
CA ASP A 224 4.81 13.55 12.46
C ASP A 224 6.09 12.67 12.54
N GLU A 225 7.19 13.16 12.94
CA GLU A 225 7.49 14.43 13.64
C GLU A 225 7.35 15.63 12.68
N HIS A 226 6.53 16.64 13.04
CA HIS A 226 6.47 17.86 12.24
C HIS A 226 7.73 18.70 12.52
N THR A 227 8.51 18.96 11.48
CA THR A 227 9.79 19.67 11.58
C THR A 227 9.88 20.73 10.48
N PRO A 228 10.69 21.78 10.68
CA PRO A 228 11.06 22.63 9.57
C PRO A 228 11.71 21.78 8.48
N THR A 229 11.55 22.20 7.23
CA THR A 229 12.20 21.61 6.07
C THR A 229 13.47 22.38 5.70
N PRO A 230 14.35 21.86 4.85
CA PRO A 230 15.48 22.62 4.32
C PRO A 230 15.08 23.93 3.62
N ASP A 231 13.82 24.03 3.15
CA ASP A 231 13.31 25.25 2.50
C ASP A 231 12.67 26.25 3.48
N THR A 232 12.39 25.87 4.72
CA THR A 232 11.85 26.75 5.76
C THR A 232 12.76 27.96 6.00
N ARG A 233 12.15 29.14 6.16
CA ARG A 233 12.88 30.39 6.36
C ARG A 233 12.52 31.06 7.69
N PRO A 234 13.51 31.69 8.38
CA PRO A 234 14.95 31.73 8.04
C PRO A 234 15.62 30.35 8.20
N LYS A 235 16.70 30.10 7.46
CA LYS A 235 17.41 28.79 7.40
C LYS A 235 17.78 28.21 8.76
N LYS A 236 18.10 29.07 9.76
CA LYS A 236 18.42 28.67 11.12
C LYS A 236 17.31 27.83 11.79
N LEU A 237 16.05 28.00 11.40
CA LEU A 237 14.94 27.21 11.95
C LEU A 237 15.13 25.70 11.69
N PHE A 238 15.64 25.34 10.53
CA PHE A 238 15.99 23.95 10.23
C PHE A 238 17.35 23.54 10.86
N ASP A 239 18.38 24.38 10.71
CA ASP A 239 19.75 24.01 11.10
C ASP A 239 19.91 23.87 12.63
N GLU A 240 19.15 24.65 13.41
CA GLU A 240 19.20 24.70 14.88
C GLU A 240 17.99 23.99 15.56
N PHE A 241 17.10 23.33 14.79
CA PHE A 241 15.90 22.71 15.34
C PHE A 241 16.24 21.61 16.34
N ASP A 242 15.65 21.69 17.55
CA ASP A 242 15.89 20.69 18.60
C ASP A 242 15.05 19.42 18.37
N ILE A 243 15.75 18.29 18.22
CA ILE A 243 15.15 16.97 18.01
C ILE A 243 15.56 15.97 19.11
N THR A 244 16.16 16.44 20.18
CA THR A 244 16.96 15.55 21.07
C THR A 244 16.14 14.88 22.15
N THR A 245 14.96 15.40 22.49
CA THR A 245 14.21 14.95 23.68
C THR A 245 13.01 14.09 23.29
N LYS A 246 12.91 12.87 23.85
CA LYS A 246 11.68 12.07 23.81
C LYS A 246 10.78 12.48 24.98
N THR A 247 9.49 12.65 24.70
CA THR A 247 8.46 12.76 25.75
C THR A 247 8.27 11.40 26.45
N GLU A 248 7.66 11.41 27.63
CA GLU A 248 7.30 10.17 28.37
C GLU A 248 6.46 9.19 27.54
N ASN A 249 5.75 9.67 26.52
CA ASN A 249 4.95 8.85 25.62
C ASN A 249 5.72 8.38 24.36
N GLY A 250 7.04 8.59 24.31
CA GLY A 250 7.89 8.15 23.21
C GLY A 250 7.91 9.06 21.97
N HIS A 251 7.16 10.18 21.98
CA HIS A 251 7.24 11.18 20.92
C HIS A 251 8.47 12.07 21.12
N TYR A 252 9.07 12.52 20.03
CA TYR A 252 10.17 13.47 20.08
C TYR A 252 9.63 14.87 20.39
N THR A 253 10.30 15.65 21.26
CA THR A 253 9.92 17.03 21.58
C THR A 253 10.10 17.99 20.41
N GLY A 254 10.77 17.58 19.36
CA GLY A 254 10.87 18.31 18.11
C GLY A 254 9.62 18.23 17.21
N ASP A 255 8.47 17.72 17.70
CA ASP A 255 7.22 17.75 16.94
C ASP A 255 6.57 19.16 17.06
N ASP A 256 6.81 20.01 16.07
CA ASP A 256 6.23 21.35 16.00
C ASP A 256 5.29 21.49 14.78
N ARG A 257 4.00 21.40 15.07
CA ARG A 257 2.91 21.42 14.07
C ARG A 257 2.81 22.71 13.26
N HIS A 258 3.49 23.79 13.65
CA HIS A 258 3.60 24.99 12.83
C HIS A 258 4.22 24.72 11.44
N TYR A 259 5.06 23.69 11.32
CA TYR A 259 5.75 23.36 10.07
C TYR A 259 4.95 22.44 9.14
N PHE A 260 3.71 22.06 9.49
CA PHE A 260 2.90 21.20 8.62
C PHE A 260 2.70 21.79 7.21
N PRO A 261 2.38 23.09 7.04
CA PRO A 261 2.28 23.69 5.69
C PRO A 261 3.61 23.63 4.91
N ASP A 262 4.75 23.86 5.58
CA ASP A 262 6.07 23.74 4.95
C ASP A 262 6.34 22.31 4.48
N MET A 263 5.92 21.32 5.26
CA MET A 263 6.09 19.90 4.94
C MET A 263 5.20 19.49 3.75
N VAL A 264 3.97 20.04 3.63
CA VAL A 264 3.09 19.81 2.47
C VAL A 264 3.73 20.37 1.20
N ALA A 265 4.23 21.60 1.24
CA ALA A 265 4.93 22.19 0.10
C ALA A 265 6.21 21.41 -0.27
N TYR A 266 6.94 20.91 0.73
CA TYR A 266 8.14 20.13 0.51
C TYR A 266 7.83 18.74 -0.05
N MET A 267 6.73 18.12 0.36
CA MET A 267 6.23 16.87 -0.21
C MET A 267 5.96 17.02 -1.71
N ASP A 268 5.22 18.05 -2.11
CA ASP A 268 4.91 18.33 -3.50
C ASP A 268 6.19 18.56 -4.34
N LYS A 269 7.17 19.30 -3.78
CA LYS A 269 8.50 19.47 -4.39
C LYS A 269 9.21 18.13 -4.61
N MET A 270 9.21 17.21 -3.62
CA MET A 270 9.87 15.91 -3.75
C MET A 270 9.21 15.04 -4.83
N ILE A 271 7.89 15.09 -4.95
CA ILE A 271 7.15 14.44 -6.04
C ILE A 271 7.55 15.05 -7.38
N GLY A 272 7.58 16.38 -7.47
CA GLY A 272 8.04 17.09 -8.66
C GLY A 272 9.44 16.70 -9.10
N ASN A 273 10.39 16.52 -8.17
CA ASN A 273 11.76 16.10 -8.50
C ASN A 273 11.77 14.71 -9.19
N VAL A 274 10.90 13.78 -8.77
CA VAL A 274 10.78 12.46 -9.42
C VAL A 274 10.27 12.60 -10.85
N VAL A 275 9.24 13.42 -11.08
CA VAL A 275 8.70 13.68 -12.41
C VAL A 275 9.78 14.33 -13.30
N ASP A 276 10.45 15.36 -12.80
CA ASP A 276 11.54 16.06 -13.52
C ASP A 276 12.70 15.09 -13.87
N GLN A 277 12.98 14.11 -13.02
CA GLN A 277 14.01 13.10 -13.32
C GLN A 277 13.58 12.19 -14.47
N LEU A 278 12.33 11.72 -14.47
CA LEU A 278 11.78 10.92 -15.57
C LEU A 278 11.80 11.72 -16.89
N GLU A 279 11.44 13.00 -16.86
CA GLU A 279 11.50 13.89 -18.01
C GLU A 279 12.96 14.09 -18.50
N ARG A 280 13.91 14.37 -17.60
CA ARG A 280 15.34 14.51 -17.94
C ARG A 280 15.94 13.27 -18.57
N GLN A 281 15.50 12.09 -18.13
CA GLN A 281 15.95 10.81 -18.71
C GLN A 281 15.20 10.43 -19.99
N GLY A 282 14.17 11.20 -20.39
CA GLY A 282 13.38 10.95 -21.61
C GLY A 282 12.47 9.73 -21.53
N ILE A 283 12.09 9.29 -20.31
CA ILE A 283 11.27 8.11 -20.07
C ILE A 283 9.91 8.42 -19.44
N ALA A 284 9.57 9.70 -19.24
CA ALA A 284 8.33 10.11 -18.59
C ALA A 284 7.08 9.64 -19.35
N ASP A 285 7.13 9.61 -20.70
CA ASP A 285 6.02 9.13 -21.52
C ASP A 285 5.83 7.62 -21.54
N ASN A 286 6.87 6.88 -21.14
CA ASN A 286 6.81 5.41 -20.98
C ASN A 286 6.73 5.02 -19.50
N THR A 287 6.10 5.86 -18.67
CA THR A 287 6.00 5.63 -17.22
C THR A 287 4.59 5.90 -16.73
N VAL A 288 4.00 4.89 -16.07
CA VAL A 288 2.77 5.05 -15.28
C VAL A 288 3.14 5.65 -13.94
N ILE A 289 2.63 6.85 -13.63
CA ILE A 289 2.86 7.56 -12.37
C ILE A 289 1.56 7.54 -11.57
N ILE A 290 1.63 7.06 -10.33
CA ILE A 290 0.50 7.05 -9.39
C ILE A 290 0.94 7.79 -8.13
N VAL A 291 0.14 8.78 -7.71
CA VAL A 291 0.31 9.50 -6.44
C VAL A 291 -0.93 9.25 -5.59
N MET A 292 -0.76 8.71 -4.38
CA MET A 292 -1.86 8.35 -3.49
C MET A 292 -1.51 8.63 -2.02
N GLY A 293 -2.52 8.90 -1.17
CA GLY A 293 -2.37 8.93 0.28
C GLY A 293 -2.54 7.55 0.92
N ASP A 294 -1.88 7.29 2.07
CA ASP A 294 -2.02 6.02 2.79
C ASP A 294 -3.14 6.01 3.83
N ASN A 295 -3.49 7.15 4.37
CA ASN A 295 -4.63 7.41 5.25
C ASN A 295 -4.86 8.92 5.40
N GLY A 296 -5.95 9.28 6.06
CA GLY A 296 -6.30 10.69 6.27
C GLY A 296 -5.31 11.48 7.11
N THR A 297 -5.37 12.80 6.98
CA THR A 297 -4.59 13.75 7.76
C THR A 297 -4.89 13.64 9.26
N LYS A 298 -3.90 13.94 10.10
CA LYS A 298 -4.05 13.96 11.57
C LYS A 298 -5.13 14.94 12.02
N GLU A 299 -5.88 14.58 13.07
CA GLU A 299 -6.97 15.38 13.65
C GLU A 299 -6.55 16.77 14.15
N SER A 300 -5.25 17.06 14.14
CA SER A 300 -4.71 18.38 14.50
C SER A 300 -4.86 19.42 13.41
N PHE A 301 -5.24 19.03 12.20
CA PHE A 301 -5.28 19.88 11.02
C PHE A 301 -6.64 19.83 10.33
N SER A 302 -6.95 20.88 9.61
CA SER A 302 -8.13 20.97 8.75
C SER A 302 -7.78 21.65 7.43
N HIS A 303 -8.54 21.29 6.39
CA HIS A 303 -8.49 21.89 5.08
C HIS A 303 -9.77 22.70 4.86
N THR A 304 -9.67 23.88 4.27
CA THR A 304 -10.83 24.73 4.02
C THR A 304 -10.97 24.95 2.51
N LEU A 305 -12.17 24.71 2.01
CA LEU A 305 -12.55 24.94 0.63
C LEU A 305 -12.87 26.42 0.39
N PRO A 306 -12.91 26.90 -0.86
CA PRO A 306 -13.22 28.29 -1.20
C PRO A 306 -14.60 28.76 -0.71
N ASP A 307 -15.58 27.87 -0.62
CA ASP A 307 -16.92 28.15 -0.10
C ASP A 307 -17.00 28.27 1.43
N GLY A 308 -15.87 28.03 2.11
CA GLY A 308 -15.77 28.04 3.57
C GLY A 308 -16.03 26.70 4.24
N THR A 309 -16.33 25.63 3.50
CA THR A 309 -16.48 24.27 4.06
C THR A 309 -15.16 23.82 4.67
N VAL A 310 -15.21 23.34 5.90
CA VAL A 310 -14.05 22.86 6.65
C VAL A 310 -14.07 21.34 6.72
N PHE A 311 -13.02 20.73 6.20
CA PHE A 311 -12.78 19.30 6.28
C PHE A 311 -11.72 19.02 7.35
N LEU A 312 -12.12 18.31 8.41
CA LEU A 312 -11.22 17.94 9.51
C LEU A 312 -10.44 16.67 9.16
N GLY A 313 -9.15 16.68 9.45
CA GLY A 313 -8.39 15.44 9.51
C GLY A 313 -8.91 14.54 10.64
N ASP A 314 -8.91 13.23 10.40
CA ASP A 314 -9.38 12.26 11.40
C ASP A 314 -8.63 10.91 11.29
N LYS A 315 -7.29 10.98 11.09
CA LYS A 315 -6.43 9.79 11.07
C LYS A 315 -6.77 8.83 12.22
N GLY A 316 -6.85 7.54 11.92
CA GLY A 316 -7.22 6.50 12.89
C GLY A 316 -8.71 6.29 13.04
N SER A 317 -9.56 7.10 12.41
CA SER A 317 -11.01 6.94 12.35
C SER A 317 -11.42 6.20 11.07
N ASN A 318 -12.49 5.41 11.19
CA ASN A 318 -13.12 4.75 10.04
C ASN A 318 -14.14 5.66 9.32
N LYS A 319 -14.05 6.98 9.52
CA LYS A 319 -14.89 7.99 8.87
C LYS A 319 -14.15 8.66 7.71
N GLU A 320 -14.86 9.52 7.01
CA GLU A 320 -14.38 10.25 5.84
C GLU A 320 -13.00 10.87 6.04
N GLY A 321 -12.79 11.62 7.13
CA GLY A 321 -11.52 12.29 7.43
C GLY A 321 -10.33 11.36 7.69
N GLY A 322 -10.59 10.08 7.99
CA GLY A 322 -9.55 9.07 8.20
C GLY A 322 -9.26 8.19 7.00
N LEU A 323 -10.22 8.09 6.07
CA LEU A 323 -10.19 7.12 4.98
C LEU A 323 -10.01 7.74 3.59
N HIS A 324 -10.58 8.92 3.33
CA HIS A 324 -10.59 9.53 2.00
C HIS A 324 -9.25 10.19 1.69
N VAL A 325 -8.56 9.68 0.66
CA VAL A 325 -7.18 10.04 0.31
C VAL A 325 -7.11 10.55 -1.14
N PRO A 326 -6.09 11.35 -1.50
CA PRO A 326 -5.87 11.72 -2.89
C PRO A 326 -5.44 10.50 -3.70
N LEU A 327 -5.85 10.47 -4.97
CA LEU A 327 -5.35 9.53 -5.97
C LEU A 327 -5.31 10.21 -7.33
N VAL A 328 -4.11 10.33 -7.87
CA VAL A 328 -3.83 10.88 -9.20
C VAL A 328 -3.06 9.84 -10.00
N VAL A 329 -3.44 9.62 -11.25
CA VAL A 329 -2.78 8.68 -12.16
C VAL A 329 -2.44 9.35 -13.48
N ARG A 330 -1.18 9.28 -13.91
CA ARG A 330 -0.72 9.75 -15.20
C ARG A 330 -0.08 8.60 -15.99
N SER A 331 -0.51 8.42 -17.24
CA SER A 331 0.12 7.56 -18.23
C SER A 331 -0.06 8.21 -19.60
N THR A 332 1.02 8.74 -20.15
CA THR A 332 0.98 9.47 -21.41
C THR A 332 0.54 8.54 -22.55
N GLY A 333 -0.48 8.95 -23.30
CA GLY A 333 -1.03 8.15 -24.42
C GLY A 333 -2.06 7.10 -24.02
N ASP A 334 -2.10 6.64 -22.76
CA ASP A 334 -3.13 5.70 -22.29
C ASP A 334 -4.28 6.42 -21.60
N ILE A 335 -3.99 7.39 -20.74
CA ILE A 335 -4.97 8.13 -19.94
C ILE A 335 -5.16 9.53 -20.56
N PRO A 336 -6.40 9.91 -20.93
CA PRO A 336 -6.66 11.25 -21.43
C PRO A 336 -6.40 12.32 -20.36
N ALA A 337 -5.78 13.43 -20.76
CA ALA A 337 -5.55 14.57 -19.88
C ALA A 337 -6.86 15.18 -19.35
N ASN A 338 -6.82 15.80 -18.17
CA ASN A 338 -7.97 16.38 -17.47
C ASN A 338 -9.12 15.40 -17.22
N SER A 339 -8.82 14.12 -17.11
CA SER A 339 -9.82 13.08 -16.80
C SER A 339 -10.21 13.10 -15.34
N ARG A 340 -11.46 12.73 -15.05
CA ARG A 340 -11.99 12.51 -13.70
C ARG A 340 -12.69 11.17 -13.61
N TYR A 341 -12.51 10.48 -12.51
CA TYR A 341 -13.19 9.23 -12.22
C TYR A 341 -13.90 9.31 -10.88
N SER A 342 -15.23 9.23 -10.92
CA SER A 342 -16.10 9.32 -9.75
C SER A 342 -16.48 7.95 -9.14
N GLY A 343 -16.00 6.83 -9.71
CA GLY A 343 -16.19 5.50 -9.14
C GLY A 343 -15.40 5.34 -7.84
N LEU A 344 -15.84 4.39 -7.01
CA LEU A 344 -15.14 4.05 -5.77
C LEU A 344 -13.82 3.34 -6.11
N VAL A 345 -12.72 3.75 -5.48
CA VAL A 345 -11.42 3.08 -5.56
C VAL A 345 -10.93 2.78 -4.14
N ASN A 346 -10.47 1.56 -3.90
CA ASN A 346 -9.82 1.16 -2.65
C ASN A 346 -8.32 0.93 -2.88
N LEU A 347 -7.51 1.07 -1.84
CA LEU A 347 -6.07 0.77 -1.91
C LEU A 347 -5.77 -0.62 -2.48
N THR A 348 -6.63 -1.60 -2.22
CA THR A 348 -6.49 -2.96 -2.76
C THR A 348 -6.54 -3.01 -4.28
N ASP A 349 -7.17 -2.03 -4.93
CA ASP A 349 -7.33 -1.96 -6.39
C ASP A 349 -6.04 -1.58 -7.12
N ILE A 350 -5.07 -1.01 -6.40
CA ILE A 350 -3.81 -0.53 -7.00
C ILE A 350 -2.99 -1.69 -7.57
N LEU A 351 -2.83 -2.79 -6.82
CA LEU A 351 -2.06 -3.95 -7.30
C LEU A 351 -2.59 -4.48 -8.64
N PRO A 352 -3.87 -4.88 -8.77
CA PRO A 352 -4.37 -5.36 -10.06
C PRO A 352 -4.34 -4.28 -11.15
N THR A 353 -4.48 -3.00 -10.79
CA THR A 353 -4.44 -1.89 -11.76
C THR A 353 -3.04 -1.69 -12.35
N ILE A 354 -1.98 -1.67 -11.54
CA ILE A 354 -0.61 -1.53 -12.04
C ILE A 354 -0.17 -2.78 -12.81
N CYS A 355 -0.64 -3.96 -12.40
CA CYS A 355 -0.37 -5.20 -13.14
C CYS A 355 -1.03 -5.17 -14.52
N GLU A 356 -2.31 -4.78 -14.61
CA GLU A 356 -3.03 -4.67 -15.89
C GLU A 356 -2.39 -3.60 -16.79
N ALA A 357 -2.01 -2.46 -16.23
CA ALA A 357 -1.36 -1.37 -16.97
C ALA A 357 -0.10 -1.81 -17.73
N VAL A 358 0.63 -2.78 -17.19
CA VAL A 358 1.90 -3.26 -17.77
C VAL A 358 1.84 -4.71 -18.27
N GLY A 359 0.67 -5.34 -18.26
CA GLY A 359 0.45 -6.70 -18.77
C GLY A 359 1.03 -7.81 -17.88
N ILE A 360 1.08 -7.62 -16.58
CA ILE A 360 1.47 -8.64 -15.59
C ILE A 360 0.21 -9.35 -15.08
N GLU A 361 0.19 -10.68 -15.13
CA GLU A 361 -0.90 -11.49 -14.59
C GLU A 361 -0.59 -11.93 -13.14
N HIS A 362 -1.58 -11.81 -12.26
CA HIS A 362 -1.47 -12.38 -10.92
C HIS A 362 -1.69 -13.89 -10.98
N PRO A 363 -0.83 -14.74 -10.36
CA PRO A 363 -0.91 -16.21 -10.49
C PRO A 363 -2.21 -16.78 -9.89
N VAL A 364 -2.83 -16.08 -8.95
CA VAL A 364 -4.11 -16.47 -8.33
C VAL A 364 -5.03 -15.25 -8.23
N PRO A 365 -5.64 -14.80 -9.36
CA PRO A 365 -6.49 -13.59 -9.37
C PRO A 365 -7.64 -13.64 -8.36
N SER A 366 -8.22 -14.81 -8.12
CA SER A 366 -9.30 -15.02 -7.13
C SER A 366 -8.86 -14.80 -5.68
N SER A 367 -7.56 -14.70 -5.41
CA SER A 367 -7.05 -14.36 -4.08
C SER A 367 -7.10 -12.86 -3.76
N LEU A 368 -7.32 -12.01 -4.77
CA LEU A 368 -7.40 -10.56 -4.60
C LEU A 368 -8.79 -10.12 -4.13
N ASP A 369 -8.84 -9.07 -3.32
CA ASP A 369 -10.05 -8.30 -3.04
C ASP A 369 -10.11 -7.04 -3.93
N GLY A 370 -8.96 -6.62 -4.43
CA GLY A 370 -8.81 -5.52 -5.37
C GLY A 370 -9.33 -5.87 -6.76
N VAL A 371 -9.89 -4.89 -7.43
CA VAL A 371 -10.34 -4.94 -8.82
C VAL A 371 -9.65 -3.82 -9.59
N SER A 372 -9.10 -4.12 -10.75
CA SER A 372 -8.46 -3.09 -11.58
C SER A 372 -9.46 -2.05 -12.07
N PHE A 373 -9.08 -0.77 -11.96
CA PHE A 373 -9.79 0.35 -12.57
C PHE A 373 -9.06 0.88 -13.83
N TRP A 374 -8.08 0.15 -14.33
CA TRP A 374 -7.33 0.56 -15.53
C TRP A 374 -8.21 0.77 -16.77
N PRO A 375 -9.23 -0.08 -17.04
CA PRO A 375 -10.17 0.17 -18.15
C PRO A 375 -10.94 1.48 -18.00
N GLN A 376 -11.31 1.89 -16.79
CA GLN A 376 -11.98 3.17 -16.51
C GLN A 376 -11.01 4.33 -16.64
N ALA A 377 -9.81 4.19 -16.11
CA ALA A 377 -8.76 5.20 -16.19
C ALA A 377 -8.39 5.54 -17.64
N THR A 378 -8.36 4.56 -18.52
CA THR A 378 -8.04 4.72 -19.95
C THR A 378 -9.25 5.06 -20.81
N GLY A 379 -10.46 5.21 -20.23
CA GLY A 379 -11.70 5.46 -20.97
C GLY A 379 -12.20 4.27 -21.81
N LYS A 380 -11.63 3.07 -21.63
CA LYS A 380 -12.07 1.84 -22.32
C LYS A 380 -13.36 1.27 -21.73
N SER A 381 -13.71 1.64 -20.51
CA SER A 381 -14.98 1.29 -19.86
C SER A 381 -15.57 2.51 -19.15
N SER A 382 -16.87 2.70 -19.30
CA SER A 382 -17.66 3.68 -18.54
C SER A 382 -18.39 3.03 -17.34
N VAL A 383 -18.37 1.70 -17.23
CA VAL A 383 -18.97 0.97 -16.12
C VAL A 383 -18.02 1.01 -14.93
N GLU A 384 -18.49 1.42 -13.78
CA GLU A 384 -17.69 1.43 -12.55
C GLU A 384 -17.19 0.01 -12.22
N HIS A 385 -15.94 -0.11 -11.78
CA HIS A 385 -15.33 -1.42 -11.53
C HIS A 385 -15.79 -2.03 -10.20
N ARG A 386 -16.36 -1.21 -9.30
CA ARG A 386 -16.96 -1.64 -8.04
C ARG A 386 -18.07 -0.71 -7.58
N ASP A 387 -19.06 -1.28 -6.91
CA ASP A 387 -20.19 -0.54 -6.33
C ASP A 387 -20.03 -0.34 -4.82
N VAL A 388 -19.23 -1.20 -4.16
CA VAL A 388 -19.12 -1.25 -2.70
C VAL A 388 -17.65 -1.48 -2.29
N ILE A 389 -17.23 -0.78 -1.24
CA ILE A 389 -16.00 -1.06 -0.51
C ILE A 389 -16.36 -1.78 0.80
N TYR A 390 -15.72 -2.93 1.04
CA TYR A 390 -15.74 -3.64 2.30
C TYR A 390 -14.44 -3.44 3.05
N THR A 391 -14.53 -3.21 4.36
CA THR A 391 -13.36 -3.06 5.22
C THR A 391 -13.52 -3.88 6.49
N TRP A 392 -12.53 -4.68 6.78
CA TRP A 392 -12.26 -5.25 8.09
C TRP A 392 -11.03 -4.54 8.67
N TYR A 393 -11.17 -3.96 9.85
CA TYR A 393 -10.10 -3.19 10.47
C TYR A 393 -9.94 -3.59 11.94
N ASN A 394 -8.70 -3.87 12.33
CA ASN A 394 -8.32 -4.08 13.72
C ASN A 394 -7.13 -3.18 14.08
N GLY A 395 -7.41 -2.11 14.81
CA GLY A 395 -6.42 -1.08 15.13
C GLY A 395 -5.32 -1.52 16.11
N ASN A 396 -5.59 -2.49 17.00
CA ASN A 396 -4.73 -2.74 18.16
C ASN A 396 -4.40 -4.20 18.48
N ASN A 397 -5.12 -5.17 17.88
CA ASN A 397 -4.95 -6.57 18.25
C ASN A 397 -5.06 -7.47 17.02
N PRO A 398 -4.20 -8.50 16.90
CA PRO A 398 -4.25 -9.44 15.79
C PRO A 398 -5.44 -10.42 15.82
N SER A 399 -6.19 -10.50 16.94
CA SER A 399 -7.29 -11.45 17.07
C SER A 399 -8.46 -11.11 16.13
N THR A 400 -8.91 -12.07 15.35
CA THR A 400 -10.11 -11.98 14.49
C THR A 400 -11.40 -11.89 15.30
N THR A 401 -11.37 -12.27 16.58
CA THR A 401 -12.53 -12.32 17.49
C THR A 401 -12.53 -11.21 18.51
N SER A 402 -11.61 -10.23 18.39
CA SER A 402 -11.48 -9.20 19.41
C SER A 402 -12.57 -8.15 19.29
N GLU A 403 -13.01 -7.63 20.44
CA GLU A 403 -13.86 -6.46 20.56
C GLU A 403 -13.32 -5.17 19.88
N TYR A 404 -12.13 -5.24 19.27
CA TYR A 404 -11.47 -4.15 18.54
C TYR A 404 -11.69 -4.18 17.03
N VAL A 405 -12.30 -5.25 16.52
CA VAL A 405 -12.63 -5.35 15.11
C VAL A 405 -13.73 -4.34 14.79
N ILE A 406 -13.48 -3.54 13.77
CA ILE A 406 -14.48 -2.66 13.16
C ILE A 406 -14.64 -3.14 11.72
N GLU A 407 -15.84 -3.58 11.42
CA GLU A 407 -16.18 -4.12 10.10
C GLU A 407 -17.31 -3.29 9.50
N TYR A 408 -17.15 -2.89 8.24
CA TYR A 408 -18.14 -2.09 7.55
C TYR A 408 -18.09 -2.28 6.04
N ALA A 409 -19.23 -2.00 5.41
CA ALA A 409 -19.35 -1.88 3.97
C ALA A 409 -20.00 -0.53 3.62
N PHE A 410 -19.59 0.07 2.51
CA PHE A 410 -20.17 1.33 2.05
C PHE A 410 -20.14 1.45 0.53
N ASN A 411 -21.14 2.14 0.01
CA ASN A 411 -21.19 2.68 -1.34
C ASN A 411 -21.03 4.21 -1.30
N LYS A 412 -21.30 4.91 -2.39
CA LYS A 412 -21.19 6.37 -2.44
C LYS A 412 -22.17 7.10 -1.51
N ASP A 413 -23.33 6.49 -1.24
CA ASP A 413 -24.45 7.14 -0.58
C ASP A 413 -24.65 6.65 0.87
N PHE A 414 -24.29 5.41 1.17
CA PHE A 414 -24.62 4.77 2.44
C PHE A 414 -23.47 3.97 3.01
N LYS A 415 -23.41 3.89 4.34
CA LYS A 415 -22.44 3.08 5.05
C LYS A 415 -23.09 2.29 6.19
N ARG A 416 -22.80 0.99 6.23
CA ARG A 416 -23.25 0.09 7.28
C ARG A 416 -22.07 -0.53 7.99
N TYR A 417 -22.08 -0.43 9.33
CA TYR A 417 -21.16 -1.12 10.22
C TYR A 417 -21.80 -2.41 10.73
N ALA A 418 -20.99 -3.44 10.86
CA ALA A 418 -21.39 -4.66 11.57
C ALA A 418 -21.67 -4.38 13.05
N PRO A 419 -22.45 -5.23 13.74
CA PRO A 419 -22.66 -5.15 15.18
C PRO A 419 -21.34 -5.09 15.97
N ASP A 420 -21.29 -4.25 16.99
CA ASP A 420 -20.18 -4.16 17.95
C ASP A 420 -20.72 -4.06 19.40
N ALA A 421 -19.83 -4.07 20.39
CA ALA A 421 -20.22 -4.05 21.80
C ALA A 421 -20.99 -2.79 22.22
N ASN A 422 -20.81 -1.66 21.53
CA ASN A 422 -21.52 -0.42 21.78
C ASN A 422 -22.86 -0.34 21.03
N TYR A 423 -22.92 -0.96 19.86
CA TYR A 423 -24.02 -0.93 18.92
C TYR A 423 -24.37 -2.35 18.46
N PRO A 424 -25.12 -3.12 19.28
CA PRO A 424 -25.41 -4.54 19.01
C PRO A 424 -26.19 -4.81 17.71
N GLU A 425 -26.89 -3.80 17.18
CA GLU A 425 -27.62 -3.89 15.90
C GLU A 425 -26.80 -3.32 14.73
N GLY A 426 -25.54 -2.93 14.98
CA GLY A 426 -24.71 -2.22 14.03
C GLY A 426 -25.07 -0.72 13.96
N ARG A 427 -24.54 -0.05 12.94
CA ARG A 427 -24.75 1.38 12.68
C ARG A 427 -24.97 1.60 11.21
N PHE A 428 -25.80 2.60 10.85
CA PHE A 428 -26.09 2.90 9.46
C PHE A 428 -26.18 4.41 9.24
N PHE A 429 -25.54 4.89 8.16
CA PHE A 429 -25.43 6.32 7.83
C PHE A 429 -25.85 6.57 6.38
N ASP A 430 -26.53 7.69 6.15
CA ASP A 430 -26.71 8.29 4.83
C ASP A 430 -25.58 9.32 4.63
N LEU A 431 -24.56 8.97 3.86
CA LEU A 431 -23.34 9.78 3.68
C LEU A 431 -23.63 11.07 2.89
N ARG A 432 -24.73 11.16 2.14
CA ARG A 432 -25.16 12.37 1.44
C ARG A 432 -25.62 13.44 2.43
N ALA A 433 -26.28 13.02 3.51
CA ALA A 433 -26.79 13.91 4.56
C ALA A 433 -25.78 14.12 5.70
N ASP A 434 -25.03 13.07 6.05
CA ASP A 434 -24.06 13.07 7.14
C ASP A 434 -22.73 12.42 6.69
N PRO A 435 -21.93 13.09 5.84
CA PRO A 435 -20.66 12.56 5.34
C PRO A 435 -19.61 12.35 6.45
N PHE A 436 -19.78 12.97 7.60
CA PHE A 436 -18.86 12.85 8.74
C PHE A 436 -19.31 11.86 9.80
N GLU A 437 -20.43 11.17 9.59
CA GLU A 437 -20.95 10.14 10.50
C GLU A 437 -21.09 10.65 11.95
N THR A 438 -21.82 11.74 12.12
CA THR A 438 -22.03 12.43 13.41
C THR A 438 -23.47 12.36 13.91
N GLU A 439 -24.37 11.69 13.16
CA GLU A 439 -25.78 11.54 13.53
C GLU A 439 -25.99 10.51 14.63
N GLY A 440 -26.95 10.77 15.50
CA GLY A 440 -27.42 9.86 16.54
C GLY A 440 -26.65 9.93 17.86
N ASP A 441 -26.82 8.91 18.69
CA ASP A 441 -26.23 8.83 20.03
C ASP A 441 -24.72 8.57 19.96
N ARG A 442 -23.96 9.39 20.69
CA ARG A 442 -22.52 9.33 20.76
C ARG A 442 -22.01 8.43 21.87
N LYS A 443 -21.11 7.51 21.52
CA LYS A 443 -20.37 6.69 22.50
C LYS A 443 -18.88 6.72 22.21
N VAL A 444 -18.06 6.57 23.26
CA VAL A 444 -16.60 6.37 23.07
C VAL A 444 -16.40 5.01 22.44
N ALA A 445 -15.57 4.96 21.40
CA ALA A 445 -15.18 3.69 20.79
C ALA A 445 -14.67 2.71 21.87
N VAL A 446 -15.06 1.43 21.74
CA VAL A 446 -14.64 0.40 22.68
C VAL A 446 -13.12 0.32 22.65
N LYS A 447 -12.53 0.65 23.80
CA LYS A 447 -11.09 0.70 24.11
C LYS A 447 -10.13 1.42 23.15
N LYS A 448 -9.61 2.53 23.66
CA LYS A 448 -8.28 3.16 23.46
C LYS A 448 -7.61 3.17 22.07
N ALA A 449 -8.25 2.78 21.00
CA ALA A 449 -7.82 3.18 19.68
C ALA A 449 -8.19 4.66 19.53
N TRP A 450 -7.34 5.55 20.07
CA TRP A 450 -7.38 6.99 19.79
C TRP A 450 -8.56 7.81 20.35
N ASN A 451 -9.28 7.40 21.41
CA ASN A 451 -10.41 8.16 22.00
C ASN A 451 -11.42 8.69 20.95
N LYS A 452 -11.60 7.98 19.84
CA LYS A 452 -12.52 8.39 18.79
C LYS A 452 -13.96 8.20 19.23
N TRP A 453 -14.81 9.16 18.87
CA TRP A 453 -16.25 9.07 19.11
C TRP A 453 -16.92 8.34 17.94
N HIS A 454 -17.77 7.37 18.27
CA HIS A 454 -18.70 6.74 17.34
C HIS A 454 -20.11 7.22 17.61
N TYR A 455 -20.92 7.27 16.57
CA TYR A 455 -22.31 7.67 16.61
C TYR A 455 -23.18 6.52 16.12
N SER A 456 -24.45 6.47 16.55
CA SER A 456 -25.35 5.36 16.19
C SER A 456 -25.83 5.41 14.74
N GLY A 457 -25.77 6.59 14.11
CA GLY A 457 -26.36 6.82 12.80
C GLY A 457 -27.89 6.89 12.83
N LEU A 458 -28.51 6.56 11.71
CA LEU A 458 -29.96 6.56 11.53
C LEU A 458 -30.66 5.57 12.46
N GLU A 459 -31.86 5.91 12.91
CA GLU A 459 -32.75 4.98 13.64
C GLU A 459 -33.27 3.89 12.71
N LEU A 460 -32.82 2.64 12.90
CA LEU A 460 -33.08 1.52 11.98
C LEU A 460 -34.58 1.21 11.78
N ASN A 461 -35.44 1.55 12.73
CA ASN A 461 -36.91 1.38 12.64
C ASN A 461 -37.61 2.54 11.91
N LYS A 462 -36.90 3.57 11.48
CA LYS A 462 -37.42 4.75 10.77
C LYS A 462 -36.87 4.95 9.37
N LEU A 463 -36.15 3.97 8.84
CA LEU A 463 -35.52 4.06 7.53
C LEU A 463 -36.56 4.24 6.41
N THR A 464 -36.25 5.08 5.44
CA THR A 464 -36.98 5.14 4.16
C THR A 464 -36.84 3.83 3.39
N ARG A 465 -37.64 3.62 2.37
CA ARG A 465 -37.53 2.40 1.53
C ARG A 465 -36.13 2.29 0.86
N GLU A 466 -35.59 3.40 0.36
CA GLU A 466 -34.23 3.45 -0.22
C GLU A 466 -33.18 3.06 0.81
N GLN A 467 -33.26 3.65 2.01
CA GLN A 467 -32.34 3.36 3.10
C GLN A 467 -32.45 1.91 3.59
N GLN A 468 -33.68 1.33 3.63
CA GLN A 468 -33.86 -0.08 3.97
C GLN A 468 -33.18 -0.99 2.94
N GLN A 469 -33.40 -0.73 1.65
CA GLN A 469 -32.76 -1.50 0.58
C GLN A 469 -31.22 -1.41 0.68
N ALA A 470 -30.66 -0.22 0.83
CA ALA A 470 -29.21 -0.05 0.98
C ALA A 470 -28.68 -0.75 2.26
N HIS A 471 -29.43 -0.68 3.37
CA HIS A 471 -29.06 -1.37 4.60
C HIS A 471 -29.02 -2.89 4.41
N GLU A 472 -29.99 -3.47 3.69
CA GLU A 472 -30.01 -4.91 3.37
C GLU A 472 -28.83 -5.27 2.45
N GLU A 473 -28.63 -4.56 1.32
CA GLU A 473 -27.57 -4.83 0.35
C GLU A 473 -26.17 -4.77 0.98
N LEU A 474 -25.89 -3.77 1.81
CA LEU A 474 -24.62 -3.66 2.53
C LEU A 474 -24.49 -4.73 3.63
N GLY A 475 -25.61 -5.16 4.21
CA GLY A 475 -25.65 -6.29 5.14
C GLY A 475 -25.26 -7.61 4.49
N ASP A 476 -25.76 -7.87 3.30
CA ASP A 476 -25.37 -9.04 2.50
C ASP A 476 -23.87 -9.05 2.17
N VAL A 477 -23.27 -7.87 1.94
CA VAL A 477 -21.82 -7.76 1.73
C VAL A 477 -21.07 -8.15 3.00
N LEU A 478 -21.47 -7.65 4.16
CA LEU A 478 -20.86 -7.99 5.45
C LEU A 478 -20.95 -9.49 5.74
N GLU A 479 -22.11 -10.10 5.50
CA GLU A 479 -22.31 -11.55 5.71
C GLU A 479 -21.43 -12.39 4.77
N ARG A 480 -21.38 -12.06 3.47
CA ARG A 480 -20.56 -12.79 2.47
C ARG A 480 -19.07 -12.66 2.71
N LYS A 481 -18.63 -11.57 3.33
CA LYS A 481 -17.21 -11.31 3.65
C LYS A 481 -16.82 -11.74 5.06
N SER A 482 -17.75 -12.30 5.84
CA SER A 482 -17.46 -12.78 7.19
C SER A 482 -16.35 -13.84 7.19
N TYR A 483 -15.61 -13.92 8.31
CA TYR A 483 -14.47 -14.83 8.43
C TYR A 483 -14.89 -16.29 8.25
N THR A 484 -14.26 -16.94 7.28
CA THR A 484 -14.41 -18.37 7.00
C THR A 484 -13.05 -19.05 7.21
N PRO A 485 -12.90 -19.95 8.22
CA PRO A 485 -11.63 -20.61 8.51
C PRO A 485 -11.24 -21.62 7.44
N VAL A 486 -9.94 -21.86 7.31
CA VAL A 486 -9.40 -22.98 6.54
C VAL A 486 -9.74 -24.30 7.27
N GLN A 487 -10.16 -25.31 6.52
CA GLN A 487 -10.48 -26.65 7.03
C GLN A 487 -9.47 -27.71 6.60
N SER A 488 -8.93 -27.60 5.39
CA SER A 488 -7.91 -28.50 4.88
C SER A 488 -7.12 -27.89 3.73
N ILE A 489 -5.94 -28.49 3.47
CA ILE A 489 -5.12 -28.23 2.28
C ILE A 489 -4.94 -29.56 1.55
N GLU A 490 -4.92 -29.52 0.23
CA GLU A 490 -4.59 -30.64 -0.66
C GLU A 490 -3.39 -30.23 -1.52
N VAL A 491 -2.23 -30.89 -1.34
CA VAL A 491 -1.01 -30.64 -2.12
C VAL A 491 -0.94 -31.58 -3.31
N SER A 492 -0.71 -31.05 -4.48
CA SER A 492 -0.46 -31.79 -5.71
C SER A 492 0.68 -31.19 -6.51
N LYS A 493 1.17 -31.95 -7.50
CA LYS A 493 2.23 -31.51 -8.41
C LYS A 493 1.93 -31.99 -9.82
N SER A 494 2.60 -31.42 -10.82
CA SER A 494 2.59 -31.98 -12.15
C SER A 494 3.32 -33.34 -12.18
N GLU A 495 2.92 -34.23 -13.09
CA GLU A 495 3.48 -35.61 -13.18
C GLU A 495 4.83 -35.68 -13.90
N ALA A 496 5.45 -34.55 -14.26
CA ALA A 496 6.72 -34.55 -14.98
C ALA A 496 7.86 -35.14 -14.15
N PRO A 497 8.74 -35.94 -14.73
CA PRO A 497 9.98 -36.36 -14.09
C PRO A 497 10.86 -35.14 -13.83
N LEU A 498 11.45 -35.05 -12.64
CA LEU A 498 12.23 -33.91 -12.21
C LEU A 498 13.73 -34.26 -12.21
N ARG A 499 14.54 -33.48 -12.91
CA ARG A 499 16.01 -33.59 -12.99
C ARG A 499 16.67 -32.38 -12.36
N PRO A 500 17.92 -32.46 -11.92
CA PRO A 500 18.65 -31.28 -11.48
C PRO A 500 18.64 -30.18 -12.56
N GLY A 501 18.23 -28.97 -12.18
CA GLY A 501 18.02 -27.83 -13.06
C GLY A 501 16.58 -27.60 -13.53
N ASP A 502 15.69 -28.58 -13.33
CA ASP A 502 14.29 -28.46 -13.71
C ASP A 502 13.47 -27.69 -12.64
N ASN A 503 12.39 -27.06 -13.10
CA ASN A 503 11.35 -26.47 -12.25
C ASN A 503 10.06 -27.30 -12.33
N LEU A 504 9.31 -27.34 -11.23
CA LEU A 504 8.04 -28.04 -11.12
C LEU A 504 7.03 -27.19 -10.35
N ASP A 505 5.86 -26.96 -10.92
CA ASP A 505 4.79 -26.25 -10.23
C ASP A 505 4.10 -27.15 -9.19
N MET A 506 4.12 -26.71 -7.95
CA MET A 506 3.39 -27.28 -6.83
C MET A 506 2.07 -26.53 -6.67
N ILE A 507 0.99 -27.23 -6.39
CA ILE A 507 -0.34 -26.66 -6.20
C ILE A 507 -0.82 -26.99 -4.79
N ALA A 508 -1.22 -25.98 -4.04
CA ALA A 508 -1.92 -26.13 -2.76
C ALA A 508 -3.37 -25.65 -2.94
N LYS A 509 -4.31 -26.59 -2.86
CA LYS A 509 -5.74 -26.28 -2.88
C LYS A 509 -6.23 -26.13 -1.44
N VAL A 510 -6.60 -24.93 -1.06
CA VAL A 510 -7.12 -24.62 0.27
C VAL A 510 -8.64 -24.77 0.26
N LEU A 511 -9.18 -25.41 1.27
CA LEU A 511 -10.62 -25.67 1.41
C LEU A 511 -11.14 -25.11 2.75
N PRO A 512 -12.39 -24.58 2.79
CA PRO A 512 -13.26 -24.35 1.63
C PRO A 512 -12.69 -23.28 0.68
N VAL A 513 -13.13 -23.26 -0.57
CA VAL A 513 -12.61 -22.34 -1.60
C VAL A 513 -12.76 -20.86 -1.23
N ASN A 514 -13.76 -20.54 -0.39
CA ASN A 514 -14.02 -19.21 0.14
C ASN A 514 -13.33 -18.95 1.50
N ALA A 515 -12.38 -19.78 1.92
CA ALA A 515 -11.64 -19.53 3.15
C ALA A 515 -10.99 -18.13 3.14
N SER A 516 -11.16 -17.39 4.24
CA SER A 516 -10.72 -16.00 4.33
C SER A 516 -9.21 -15.85 4.19
N ARG A 517 -8.45 -16.78 4.74
CA ARG A 517 -6.97 -16.77 4.76
C ARG A 517 -6.39 -17.94 3.98
N SER A 518 -6.62 -17.95 2.68
CA SER A 518 -6.24 -19.04 1.79
C SER A 518 -4.75 -19.07 1.40
N GLY A 519 -3.91 -18.20 1.96
CA GLY A 519 -2.46 -18.24 1.76
C GLY A 519 -1.81 -19.48 2.37
N VAL A 520 -0.70 -19.92 1.78
CA VAL A 520 0.10 -21.05 2.29
C VAL A 520 1.57 -20.67 2.40
N ILE A 521 2.25 -21.35 3.31
CA ILE A 521 3.71 -21.31 3.45
C ILE A 521 4.26 -22.62 2.91
N TRP A 522 5.09 -22.53 1.88
CA TRP A 522 5.77 -23.67 1.29
C TRP A 522 7.08 -23.97 2.00
N LEU A 523 7.33 -25.23 2.32
CA LEU A 523 8.58 -25.69 2.90
C LEU A 523 9.10 -26.94 2.19
N SER A 524 10.40 -26.98 1.98
CA SER A 524 11.13 -28.16 1.53
C SER A 524 11.87 -28.79 2.72
N SER A 525 11.81 -30.10 2.86
CA SER A 525 12.54 -30.83 3.91
C SER A 525 14.07 -30.79 3.72
N ASP A 526 14.53 -30.59 2.47
CA ASP A 526 15.95 -30.39 2.14
C ASP A 526 16.08 -29.42 0.94
N PRO A 527 16.20 -28.11 1.18
CA PRO A 527 16.34 -27.13 0.11
C PRO A 527 17.59 -27.33 -0.74
N SER A 528 18.59 -28.09 -0.28
CA SER A 528 19.78 -28.40 -1.08
C SER A 528 19.52 -29.47 -2.15
N ILE A 529 18.47 -30.29 -2.00
CA ILE A 529 17.99 -31.24 -3.03
C ILE A 529 17.02 -30.52 -3.97
N ALA A 530 15.99 -29.87 -3.41
CA ALA A 530 15.08 -29.02 -4.16
C ALA A 530 14.51 -27.94 -3.25
N SER A 531 14.53 -26.68 -3.68
CA SER A 531 13.92 -25.54 -2.97
C SER A 531 12.56 -25.20 -3.56
N VAL A 532 11.65 -24.68 -2.76
CA VAL A 532 10.33 -24.20 -3.22
C VAL A 532 10.17 -22.73 -2.86
N ASP A 533 9.70 -21.92 -3.81
CA ASP A 533 9.44 -20.51 -3.60
C ASP A 533 8.00 -20.25 -3.10
N LYS A 534 7.69 -18.99 -2.78
CA LYS A 534 6.36 -18.57 -2.33
C LYS A 534 5.25 -18.75 -3.37
N PHE A 535 5.60 -18.85 -4.64
CA PHE A 535 4.66 -19.12 -5.74
C PHE A 535 4.36 -20.62 -5.92
N GLY A 536 5.05 -21.48 -5.16
CA GLY A 536 4.95 -22.94 -5.30
C GLY A 536 5.83 -23.51 -6.42
N VAL A 537 6.80 -22.75 -6.93
CA VAL A 537 7.76 -23.28 -7.92
C VAL A 537 8.87 -24.02 -7.21
N LEU A 538 8.92 -25.34 -7.39
CA LEU A 538 9.97 -26.22 -6.89
C LEU A 538 11.12 -26.25 -7.89
N THR A 539 12.33 -25.85 -7.47
CA THR A 539 13.55 -25.91 -8.26
C THR A 539 14.43 -27.06 -7.78
N ALA A 540 14.74 -27.99 -8.66
CA ALA A 540 15.60 -29.13 -8.37
C ALA A 540 17.08 -28.76 -8.50
N HIS A 541 17.90 -29.13 -7.49
CA HIS A 541 19.32 -28.78 -7.45
C HIS A 541 20.22 -30.03 -7.60
N LYS A 542 19.86 -31.14 -6.97
CA LYS A 542 20.62 -32.39 -7.02
C LYS A 542 19.73 -33.62 -6.86
N LEU A 543 20.24 -34.77 -7.26
CA LEU A 543 19.55 -36.05 -7.12
C LEU A 543 19.18 -36.34 -5.66
N GLY A 544 17.97 -36.83 -5.44
CA GLY A 544 17.51 -37.21 -4.11
C GLY A 544 16.00 -37.21 -3.95
N LYS A 545 15.58 -37.45 -2.73
CA LYS A 545 14.18 -37.47 -2.32
C LYS A 545 13.94 -36.32 -1.36
N VAL A 546 12.89 -35.55 -1.59
CA VAL A 546 12.50 -34.42 -0.72
C VAL A 546 11.01 -34.47 -0.45
N THR A 547 10.58 -34.03 0.73
CA THR A 547 9.17 -33.78 1.05
C THR A 547 8.90 -32.28 0.94
N VAL A 548 7.91 -31.92 0.16
CA VAL A 548 7.42 -30.53 0.01
C VAL A 548 6.10 -30.44 0.74
N SER A 549 5.99 -29.47 1.65
CA SER A 549 4.80 -29.26 2.49
C SER A 549 4.24 -27.87 2.26
N ALA A 550 2.89 -27.75 2.31
CA ALA A 550 2.17 -26.49 2.38
C ALA A 550 1.47 -26.38 3.74
N TYR A 551 1.69 -25.30 4.45
CA TYR A 551 1.08 -24.98 5.73
C TYR A 551 0.10 -23.84 5.58
N SER A 552 -1.07 -23.96 6.22
CA SER A 552 -2.05 -22.88 6.24
C SER A 552 -1.57 -21.69 7.05
N TRP A 553 -1.80 -20.50 6.55
CA TRP A 553 -1.63 -19.28 7.33
C TRP A 553 -2.56 -19.22 8.55
N ASP A 554 -3.77 -19.71 8.38
CA ASP A 554 -4.86 -19.54 9.32
C ASP A 554 -4.61 -20.23 10.67
N ASP A 555 -3.87 -21.34 10.64
CA ASP A 555 -3.63 -22.20 11.80
C ASP A 555 -2.17 -22.19 12.27
N SER A 556 -1.26 -21.88 11.35
CA SER A 556 0.18 -21.90 11.63
C SER A 556 0.65 -20.66 12.39
N TYR A 557 -0.13 -19.58 12.31
CA TYR A 557 0.03 -18.36 13.08
C TYR A 557 -1.23 -18.11 13.89
N PRO A 558 -1.36 -18.71 15.09
CA PRO A 558 -2.42 -18.34 15.99
C PRO A 558 -2.31 -16.82 16.22
N LEU A 559 -3.42 -16.11 16.07
CA LEU A 559 -3.52 -14.66 16.26
C LEU A 559 -3.26 -14.27 17.72
N ALA A 560 -2.21 -14.79 18.27
CA ALA A 560 -1.86 -14.70 19.68
C ALA A 560 -1.25 -13.33 20.01
N SER A 561 -1.44 -12.94 21.23
CA SER A 561 -1.11 -11.63 21.79
C SER A 561 0.39 -11.34 21.92
N ASN A 562 1.30 -12.28 21.61
CA ASN A 562 2.74 -12.16 21.87
C ASN A 562 3.58 -12.36 20.61
N ALA A 563 4.50 -11.41 20.38
CA ALA A 563 5.48 -11.40 19.30
C ALA A 563 6.49 -12.59 19.31
N GLU A 564 6.36 -13.51 20.27
CA GLU A 564 7.31 -14.60 20.51
C GLU A 564 6.82 -15.96 20.02
N GLN A 565 5.62 -16.05 19.41
CA GLN A 565 5.12 -17.33 18.91
C GLN A 565 5.77 -17.69 17.57
N GLU A 566 6.48 -18.80 17.60
CA GLU A 566 7.05 -19.44 16.42
C GLU A 566 5.92 -20.02 15.54
N PHE A 567 6.21 -20.12 14.25
CA PHE A 567 5.42 -20.87 13.28
C PHE A 567 5.11 -22.28 13.81
N SER A 568 3.82 -22.60 13.99
CA SER A 568 3.41 -23.93 14.42
C SER A 568 3.38 -24.88 13.23
N LYS A 569 4.28 -25.86 13.22
CA LYS A 569 4.25 -26.96 12.25
C LYS A 569 3.13 -27.99 12.52
N GLU A 570 2.32 -27.77 13.56
CA GLU A 570 1.21 -28.66 13.96
C GLU A 570 -0.14 -28.24 13.37
N GLY A 571 -0.20 -27.10 12.64
CA GLY A 571 -1.41 -26.58 12.02
C GLY A 571 -1.86 -27.36 10.78
N ILE A 572 -2.92 -26.86 10.13
CA ILE A 572 -3.46 -27.46 8.89
C ILE A 572 -2.38 -27.46 7.82
N GLN A 573 -1.99 -28.64 7.37
CA GLN A 573 -0.95 -28.86 6.38
C GLN A 573 -1.24 -30.08 5.52
N ASP A 574 -0.57 -30.13 4.37
CA ASP A 574 -0.44 -31.33 3.54
C ASP A 574 0.95 -31.36 2.89
N SER A 575 1.37 -32.54 2.48
CA SER A 575 2.70 -32.71 1.91
C SER A 575 2.77 -33.81 0.87
N ILE A 576 3.71 -33.67 -0.08
CA ILE A 576 3.97 -34.66 -1.11
C ILE A 576 5.47 -34.95 -1.21
N THR A 577 5.80 -36.21 -1.48
CA THR A 577 7.17 -36.61 -1.77
C THR A 577 7.52 -36.37 -3.24
N VAL A 578 8.65 -35.73 -3.48
CA VAL A 578 9.20 -35.46 -4.80
C VAL A 578 10.54 -36.16 -4.95
N TRP A 579 10.74 -36.80 -6.11
CA TRP A 579 12.00 -37.44 -6.46
C TRP A 579 12.69 -36.64 -7.56
N VAL A 580 13.95 -36.28 -7.33
CA VAL A 580 14.85 -35.75 -8.35
C VAL A 580 15.71 -36.90 -8.85
N GLY A 581 15.44 -37.32 -10.10
CA GLY A 581 16.06 -38.49 -10.73
C GLY A 581 16.99 -38.12 -11.89
N HIS A 582 17.48 -39.15 -12.60
CA HIS A 582 18.30 -38.99 -13.80
C HIS A 582 17.48 -38.69 -15.04
#